data_033984b44a440d5a92d7b8a499a11c14
#
_entry.id   033984b44a440d5a92d7b8a499a11c14
#
_cell.length_a   1.000
_cell.length_b   1.000
_cell.length_c   1.000
_cell.angle_alpha   90.00
_cell.angle_beta   90.00
_cell.angle_gamma   90.00
#
_symmetry.space_group_name_H-M   'P 1'
#
loop_
_entity.id
_entity.type
_entity.pdbx_description
1 polymer ?
#
loop_
_entity_poly.entity_id
_entity_poly.type
_entity_poly.pdbx_seq_one_letter_code
_entity_poly.pdbx_strand_id
1 'polypeptide(L)'
;MRVVIDTNCLLASIPPLGNYYWLYEAFEQERFEWVISNEILTEYDEKITEHYSNRTAHLVLTILTFAPNALFSEPYYNWQLIETDSDDNKFADLAIAIGADYLVTNDRDFNILKSIDFPKVNVVSLDEFKGILV
;
A
#
# COMPACT_ATOMS: atom_id res chain seq x y z
N MET A 1 -7.84 8.43 8.26
CA MET A 1 -8.05 7.58 7.07
C MET A 1 -6.94 6.54 7.03
N ARG A 2 -7.31 5.28 7.03
CA ARG A 2 -6.37 4.15 7.00
C ARG A 2 -6.28 3.59 5.59
N VAL A 3 -5.06 3.46 5.08
CA VAL A 3 -4.82 3.11 3.69
C VAL A 3 -3.76 2.03 3.59
N VAL A 4 -4.05 1.00 2.80
CA VAL A 4 -3.06 -0.02 2.40
C VAL A 4 -2.61 0.31 0.99
N ILE A 5 -1.31 0.27 0.74
CA ILE A 5 -0.73 0.70 -0.53
C ILE A 5 0.07 -0.44 -1.17
N ASP A 6 -0.29 -0.77 -2.41
CA ASP A 6 0.41 -1.77 -3.20
C ASP A 6 1.87 -1.35 -3.45
N THR A 7 2.75 -2.33 -3.52
CA THR A 7 4.19 -2.10 -3.67
C THR A 7 4.54 -1.23 -4.87
N ASN A 8 3.92 -1.45 -6.02
CA ASN A 8 4.21 -0.64 -7.21
C ASN A 8 3.85 0.83 -7.04
N CYS A 9 2.83 1.13 -6.26
CA CYS A 9 2.46 2.51 -5.93
C CYS A 9 3.52 3.17 -5.04
N LEU A 10 4.05 2.43 -4.07
CA LEU A 10 5.17 2.92 -3.27
C LEU A 10 6.39 3.20 -4.15
N LEU A 11 6.77 2.26 -5.02
CA LEU A 11 7.91 2.43 -5.92
C LEU A 11 7.75 3.69 -6.78
N ALA A 12 6.57 3.93 -7.30
CA ALA A 12 6.28 5.09 -8.14
C ALA A 12 6.38 6.42 -7.37
N SER A 13 6.22 6.40 -6.06
CA SER A 13 6.24 7.59 -5.22
C SER A 13 7.64 8.02 -4.78
N ILE A 14 8.67 7.20 -5.02
CA ILE A 14 10.02 7.46 -4.53
C ILE A 14 10.75 8.56 -5.31
N PRO A 15 10.73 8.60 -6.67
CA PRO A 15 11.46 9.64 -7.38
C PRO A 15 10.87 11.04 -7.14
N PRO A 16 11.68 12.01 -6.63
CA PRO A 16 11.17 13.35 -6.34
C PRO A 16 10.61 14.10 -7.55
N LEU A 17 11.12 13.80 -8.74
CA LEU A 17 10.64 14.42 -9.99
C LEU A 17 9.58 13.56 -10.70
N GLY A 18 9.17 12.45 -10.10
CA GLY A 18 8.14 11.58 -10.67
C GLY A 18 6.74 12.11 -10.46
N ASN A 19 5.80 11.61 -11.27
CA ASN A 19 4.40 12.05 -11.24
C ASN A 19 3.66 11.68 -9.95
N TYR A 20 4.19 10.75 -9.15
CA TYR A 20 3.52 10.22 -7.97
C TYR A 20 4.22 10.56 -6.67
N TYR A 21 5.19 11.47 -6.70
CA TYR A 21 5.87 11.92 -5.48
C TYR A 21 4.90 12.55 -4.46
N TRP A 22 3.77 13.06 -4.93
CA TRP A 22 2.72 13.62 -4.08
C TRP A 22 2.22 12.62 -3.02
N LEU A 23 2.29 11.32 -3.29
CA LEU A 23 1.89 10.29 -2.33
C LEU A 23 2.79 10.35 -1.08
N TYR A 24 4.10 10.39 -1.30
CA TYR A 24 5.08 10.55 -0.22
C TYR A 24 4.86 11.87 0.52
N GLU A 25 4.67 12.97 -0.19
CA GLU A 25 4.44 14.28 0.41
C GLU A 25 3.17 14.29 1.27
N ALA A 26 2.09 13.67 0.80
CA ALA A 26 0.84 13.57 1.55
C ALA A 26 1.03 12.73 2.82
N PHE A 27 1.82 11.67 2.74
CA PHE A 27 2.15 10.86 3.92
C PHE A 27 3.00 11.66 4.92
N GLU A 28 4.00 12.38 4.44
CA GLU A 28 4.85 13.22 5.29
C GLU A 28 4.03 14.30 6.01
N GLN A 29 3.00 14.82 5.37
CA GLN A 29 2.08 15.80 5.93
C GLN A 29 1.00 15.16 6.82
N GLU A 30 1.08 13.87 7.08
CA GLU A 30 0.16 13.11 7.92
C GLU A 30 -1.30 13.19 7.43
N ARG A 31 -1.50 13.23 6.11
CA ARG A 31 -2.84 13.33 5.53
C ARG A 31 -3.59 12.00 5.52
N PHE A 32 -2.87 10.90 5.72
CA PHE A 32 -3.45 9.57 5.87
C PHE A 32 -2.54 8.69 6.72
N GLU A 33 -3.07 7.57 7.20
CA GLU A 33 -2.31 6.57 7.94
C GLU A 33 -1.95 5.43 7.00
N TRP A 34 -0.67 5.11 6.90
CA TRP A 34 -0.17 4.04 6.04
C TRP A 34 -0.09 2.75 6.84
N VAL A 35 -0.90 1.77 6.48
CA VAL A 35 -0.98 0.49 7.20
C VAL A 35 -0.04 -0.52 6.56
N ILE A 36 0.75 -1.19 7.38
CA ILE A 36 1.81 -2.10 6.93
C ILE A 36 1.80 -3.36 7.78
N SER A 37 1.93 -4.53 7.14
CA SER A 37 2.20 -5.80 7.82
C SER A 37 3.67 -6.17 7.66
N ASN A 38 4.14 -7.17 8.41
CA ASN A 38 5.51 -7.68 8.25
C ASN A 38 5.76 -8.23 6.85
N GLU A 39 4.79 -8.95 6.29
CA GLU A 39 4.91 -9.51 4.95
C GLU A 39 5.00 -8.42 3.89
N ILE A 40 4.18 -7.38 4.01
CA ILE A 40 4.21 -6.23 3.09
C ILE A 40 5.53 -5.47 3.23
N LEU A 41 6.00 -5.25 4.46
CA LEU A 41 7.27 -4.57 4.69
C LEU A 41 8.44 -5.32 4.04
N THR A 42 8.45 -6.63 4.14
CA THR A 42 9.45 -7.49 3.50
C THR A 42 9.42 -7.33 1.99
N GLU A 43 8.24 -7.31 1.38
CA GLU A 43 8.11 -7.09 -0.06
C GLU A 43 8.55 -5.68 -0.46
N TYR A 44 8.22 -4.66 0.31
CA TYR A 44 8.69 -3.30 0.07
C TYR A 44 10.22 -3.26 0.04
N ASP A 45 10.87 -3.86 1.03
CA ASP A 45 12.34 -3.91 1.10
C ASP A 45 12.93 -4.59 -0.13
N GLU A 46 12.42 -5.76 -0.47
CA GLU A 46 12.87 -6.54 -1.62
C GLU A 46 12.74 -5.74 -2.92
N LYS A 47 11.59 -5.15 -3.17
CA LYS A 47 11.30 -4.46 -4.43
C LYS A 47 12.01 -3.11 -4.55
N ILE A 48 12.13 -2.37 -3.47
CA ILE A 48 12.90 -1.12 -3.49
C ILE A 48 14.38 -1.45 -3.76
N THR A 49 14.91 -2.49 -3.14
CA THR A 49 16.29 -2.94 -3.36
C THR A 49 16.52 -3.31 -4.83
N GLU A 50 15.59 -4.06 -5.44
CA GLU A 50 15.69 -4.47 -6.83
C GLU A 50 15.61 -3.28 -7.80
N HIS A 51 14.69 -2.33 -7.57
CA HIS A 51 14.43 -1.23 -8.50
C HIS A 51 15.36 -0.02 -8.30
N TYR A 52 15.88 0.15 -7.09
CA TYR A 52 16.73 1.29 -6.77
C TYR A 52 18.05 0.82 -6.17
N SER A 53 18.10 0.60 -4.85
CA SER A 53 19.31 0.13 -4.16
C SER A 53 19.00 -0.27 -2.72
N ASN A 54 19.95 -0.98 -2.08
CA ASN A 54 19.87 -1.27 -0.65
C ASN A 54 19.80 0.02 0.18
N ARG A 55 20.53 1.04 -0.23
CA ARG A 55 20.55 2.33 0.47
C ARG A 55 19.21 3.02 0.42
N THR A 56 18.57 3.03 -0.74
CA THR A 56 17.23 3.61 -0.90
C THR A 56 16.21 2.83 -0.08
N ALA A 57 16.27 1.50 -0.09
CA ALA A 57 15.38 0.67 0.71
C ALA A 57 15.53 0.98 2.20
N HIS A 58 16.76 1.06 2.71
CA HIS A 58 17.02 1.37 4.11
C HIS A 58 16.43 2.74 4.49
N LEU A 59 16.64 3.74 3.65
CA LEU A 59 16.14 5.11 3.89
C LEU A 59 14.60 5.14 3.91
N VAL A 60 13.97 4.59 2.89
CA VAL A 60 12.50 4.61 2.76
C VAL A 60 11.84 3.83 3.89
N LEU A 61 12.35 2.64 4.21
CA LEU A 61 11.78 1.83 5.29
C LEU A 61 11.98 2.46 6.66
N THR A 62 13.09 3.16 6.86
CA THR A 62 13.31 3.91 8.10
C THR A 62 12.26 5.01 8.26
N ILE A 63 12.00 5.76 7.19
CA ILE A 63 10.96 6.80 7.21
C ILE A 63 9.59 6.20 7.51
N LEU A 64 9.21 5.11 6.82
CA LEU A 64 7.93 4.44 7.05
C LEU A 64 7.82 3.88 8.47
N THR A 65 8.87 3.26 8.98
CA THR A 65 8.85 2.60 10.29
C THR A 65 8.71 3.60 11.44
N PHE A 66 9.34 4.75 11.34
CA PHE A 66 9.36 5.74 12.42
C PHE A 66 8.33 6.86 12.27
N ALA A 67 7.56 6.89 11.19
CA ALA A 67 6.56 7.92 11.00
C ALA A 67 5.40 7.73 12.01
N PRO A 68 4.87 8.83 12.59
CA PRO A 68 3.78 8.73 13.56
C PRO A 68 2.47 8.21 12.96
N ASN A 69 2.30 8.34 11.65
CA ASN A 69 1.11 7.89 10.91
C ASN A 69 1.34 6.58 10.15
N ALA A 70 2.38 5.84 10.47
CA ALA A 70 2.53 4.45 10.03
C ALA A 70 1.89 3.53 11.08
N LEU A 71 0.97 2.66 10.64
CA LEU A 71 0.30 1.71 11.52
C LEU A 71 0.74 0.30 11.15
N PHE A 72 1.23 -0.44 12.14
CA PHE A 72 1.63 -1.83 11.95
C PHE A 72 0.54 -2.75 12.46
N SER A 73 0.08 -3.66 11.60
CA SER A 73 -0.92 -4.66 11.94
C SER A 73 -0.69 -5.92 11.13
N GLU A 74 -1.19 -7.04 11.63
CA GLU A 74 -1.08 -8.32 10.95
C GLU A 74 -2.46 -8.86 10.63
N PRO A 75 -2.67 -9.39 9.39
CA PRO A 75 -3.90 -10.10 9.09
C PRO A 75 -3.93 -11.42 9.87
N TYR A 76 -5.09 -11.79 10.37
CA TYR A 76 -5.28 -13.04 11.10
C TYR A 76 -6.10 -14.06 10.32
N TYR A 77 -6.41 -13.75 9.05
CA TYR A 77 -7.15 -14.65 8.18
C TYR A 77 -6.70 -14.44 6.72
N ASN A 78 -6.53 -15.55 6.00
CA ASN A 78 -6.15 -15.55 4.59
C ASN A 78 -7.40 -15.80 3.74
N TRP A 79 -7.96 -14.74 3.16
CA TRP A 79 -9.19 -14.80 2.38
C TRP A 79 -9.02 -15.44 1.00
N GLN A 80 -7.84 -15.32 0.42
CA GLN A 80 -7.50 -15.88 -0.90
C GLN A 80 -8.46 -15.40 -2.01
N LEU A 81 -8.81 -14.11 -1.99
CA LEU A 81 -9.78 -13.55 -2.93
C LEU A 81 -9.21 -13.31 -4.32
N ILE A 82 -7.89 -13.09 -4.41
CA ILE A 82 -7.19 -12.82 -5.67
C ILE A 82 -6.54 -14.12 -6.15
N GLU A 83 -7.11 -14.70 -7.21
CA GLU A 83 -6.64 -15.99 -7.71
C GLU A 83 -5.56 -15.84 -8.79
N THR A 84 -5.56 -14.71 -9.52
CA THR A 84 -4.65 -14.45 -10.62
C THR A 84 -3.20 -14.22 -10.17
N ASP A 85 -3.03 -13.67 -8.97
CA ASP A 85 -1.72 -13.46 -8.35
C ASP A 85 -1.87 -13.57 -6.83
N SER A 86 -1.43 -14.72 -6.29
CA SER A 86 -1.57 -15.00 -4.87
C SER A 86 -0.74 -14.07 -3.98
N ASP A 87 0.35 -13.48 -4.50
CA ASP A 87 1.18 -12.53 -3.75
C ASP A 87 0.43 -11.24 -3.43
N ASP A 88 -0.60 -10.90 -4.20
CA ASP A 88 -1.41 -9.72 -3.98
C ASP A 88 -2.36 -9.85 -2.79
N ASN A 89 -2.65 -11.07 -2.35
CA ASN A 89 -3.60 -11.32 -1.26
C ASN A 89 -3.18 -10.70 0.07
N LYS A 90 -1.88 -10.55 0.32
CA LYS A 90 -1.42 -9.92 1.57
C LYS A 90 -1.94 -8.50 1.76
N PHE A 91 -2.11 -7.76 0.67
CA PHE A 91 -2.66 -6.40 0.72
C PHE A 91 -4.15 -6.42 1.01
N ALA A 92 -4.89 -7.28 0.33
CA ALA A 92 -6.33 -7.43 0.54
C ALA A 92 -6.62 -7.93 1.96
N ASP A 93 -5.90 -8.93 2.43
CA ASP A 93 -6.08 -9.50 3.76
C ASP A 93 -5.82 -8.48 4.85
N LEU A 94 -4.80 -7.65 4.71
CA LEU A 94 -4.52 -6.58 5.67
C LEU A 94 -5.61 -5.50 5.65
N ALA A 95 -6.05 -5.11 4.46
CA ALA A 95 -7.12 -4.11 4.32
C ALA A 95 -8.40 -4.57 5.02
N ILE A 96 -8.74 -5.86 4.88
CA ILE A 96 -9.90 -6.44 5.56
C ILE A 96 -9.70 -6.46 7.08
N ALA A 97 -8.55 -6.95 7.53
CA ALA A 97 -8.28 -7.12 8.97
C ALA A 97 -8.37 -5.81 9.73
N ILE A 98 -7.91 -4.71 9.15
CA ILE A 98 -7.89 -3.40 9.83
C ILE A 98 -9.09 -2.51 9.47
N GLY A 99 -9.95 -2.98 8.57
CA GLY A 99 -11.05 -2.15 8.07
C GLY A 99 -10.54 -0.90 7.38
N ALA A 100 -9.55 -1.05 6.50
CA ALA A 100 -8.95 0.08 5.79
C ALA A 100 -10.00 0.84 4.98
N ASP A 101 -9.88 2.16 4.93
CA ASP A 101 -10.75 3.00 4.10
C ASP A 101 -10.50 2.75 2.62
N TYR A 102 -9.24 2.54 2.24
CA TYR A 102 -8.86 2.29 0.85
C TYR A 102 -7.68 1.34 0.74
N LEU A 103 -7.69 0.56 -0.35
CA LEU A 103 -6.53 -0.14 -0.87
C LEU A 103 -6.13 0.53 -2.18
N VAL A 104 -4.96 1.15 -2.21
CA VAL A 104 -4.47 1.91 -3.37
C VAL A 104 -3.62 1.03 -4.25
N THR A 105 -4.04 0.81 -5.48
CA THR A 105 -3.32 0.02 -6.47
C THR A 105 -3.72 0.42 -7.88
N ASN A 106 -2.77 0.30 -8.82
CA ASN A 106 -3.05 0.43 -10.24
C ASN A 106 -3.08 -0.94 -10.95
N ASP A 107 -2.89 -2.03 -10.21
CA ASP A 107 -2.86 -3.37 -10.76
C ASP A 107 -4.29 -3.90 -10.99
N ARG A 108 -4.53 -4.40 -12.20
CA ARG A 108 -5.84 -4.95 -12.60
C ARG A 108 -6.23 -6.21 -11.84
N ASP A 109 -5.26 -6.95 -11.31
CA ASP A 109 -5.54 -8.18 -10.55
C ASP A 109 -6.38 -7.90 -9.31
N PHE A 110 -6.36 -6.68 -8.80
CA PHE A 110 -7.21 -6.26 -7.67
C PHE A 110 -8.65 -5.93 -8.05
N ASN A 111 -8.98 -5.87 -9.35
CA ASN A 111 -10.33 -5.49 -9.78
C ASN A 111 -11.41 -6.49 -9.33
N ILE A 112 -11.03 -7.75 -9.11
CA ILE A 112 -11.97 -8.76 -8.60
C ILE A 112 -12.57 -8.35 -7.25
N LEU A 113 -11.84 -7.60 -6.45
CA LEU A 113 -12.31 -7.16 -5.14
C LEU A 113 -13.49 -6.19 -5.23
N LYS A 114 -13.61 -5.48 -6.35
CA LYS A 114 -14.71 -4.52 -6.58
C LYS A 114 -16.06 -5.22 -6.73
N SER A 115 -16.06 -6.49 -7.12
CA SER A 115 -17.27 -7.30 -7.30
C SER A 115 -17.69 -8.06 -6.05
N ILE A 116 -16.90 -7.99 -4.97
CA ILE A 116 -17.14 -8.73 -3.74
C ILE A 116 -17.77 -7.81 -2.71
N ASP A 117 -18.99 -8.16 -2.27
CA ASP A 117 -19.72 -7.36 -1.28
C ASP A 117 -19.25 -7.62 0.15
N PHE A 118 -18.82 -8.83 0.44
CA PHE A 118 -18.32 -9.21 1.76
C PHE A 118 -17.28 -10.32 1.65
N PRO A 119 -16.08 -10.17 2.22
CA PRO A 119 -15.59 -8.95 2.87
C PRO A 119 -15.34 -7.84 1.84
N LYS A 120 -15.68 -6.62 2.19
CA LYS A 120 -15.56 -5.49 1.27
C LYS A 120 -14.22 -4.80 1.38
N VAL A 121 -13.58 -4.54 0.22
CA VAL A 121 -12.37 -3.76 0.11
C VAL A 121 -12.60 -2.64 -0.91
N ASN A 122 -12.36 -1.41 -0.52
CA ASN A 122 -12.48 -0.25 -1.40
C ASN A 122 -11.18 -0.05 -2.16
N VAL A 123 -11.11 -0.55 -3.38
CA VAL A 123 -9.94 -0.46 -4.25
C VAL A 123 -10.00 0.83 -5.05
N VAL A 124 -8.94 1.63 -4.99
CA VAL A 124 -8.82 2.87 -5.77
C VAL A 124 -7.45 2.92 -6.45
N SER A 125 -7.41 3.61 -7.59
CA SER A 125 -6.14 3.89 -8.27
C SER A 125 -5.39 5.03 -7.56
N LEU A 126 -4.12 5.24 -7.95
CA LEU A 126 -3.36 6.39 -7.45
C LEU A 126 -4.07 7.70 -7.83
N ASP A 127 -4.55 7.82 -9.06
CA ASP A 127 -5.23 9.05 -9.48
C ASP A 127 -6.53 9.29 -8.72
N GLU A 128 -7.30 8.24 -8.48
CA GLU A 128 -8.51 8.33 -7.65
C GLU A 128 -8.17 8.73 -6.21
N PHE A 129 -7.11 8.15 -5.65
CA PHE A 129 -6.69 8.47 -4.30
C PHE A 129 -6.24 9.93 -4.16
N LYS A 130 -5.55 10.46 -5.18
CA LYS A 130 -5.17 11.86 -5.20
C LYS A 130 -6.40 12.78 -5.09
N GLY A 131 -7.46 12.44 -5.81
CA GLY A 131 -8.74 13.17 -5.74
C GLY A 131 -9.40 13.08 -4.37
N ILE A 132 -9.28 11.95 -3.70
CA ILE A 132 -9.81 11.74 -2.34
C ILE A 132 -9.09 12.61 -1.32
N LEU A 133 -7.80 12.81 -1.48
CA LEU A 133 -6.98 13.60 -0.56
C LEU A 133 -7.17 15.12 -0.68
N VAL A 134 -7.81 15.58 -1.71
CA VAL A 134 -8.02 17.02 -1.93
C VAL A 134 -9.00 17.62 -0.91
#